data_f652cacd3ba0d068147dbea16b33b69c
#
_entry.id   f652cacd3ba0d068147dbea16b33b69c
#
_cell.length_a   1.000
_cell.length_b   1.000
_cell.length_c   1.000
_cell.angle_alpha   90.00
_cell.angle_beta   90.00
_cell.angle_gamma   90.00
#
_symmetry.space_group_name_H-M   'P 1'
#
loop_
_entity.id
_entity.type
_entity.pdbx_description
1 polymer ?
#
loop_
_entity_poly.entity_id
_entity_poly.type
_entity_poly.pdbx_seq_one_letter_code
_entity_poly.pdbx_strand_id
1 'polypeptide(L)'
;MLSLYEGFFSGGARIVHSDVLLGLVEGGRQRHRVLSLHSEVHRETTAQHMRDDPCYRSLTGAGIDITSLGRTAPLTDGTLAASAFTGPELADTARALAGADVILSLKEQPLALLNQAGLPRRPIVVCLHRSDPENQGPALDALRTAIADGKVVACVCCADSTRDAYAAAGIPADLLHVIPNGVDLLRFRPDPVARLAFRRSLGIPATAPVVVFAARYAPMKNVPLFLRAARTWLAREPTGHVVMCGAGMTEANGALRAEVTDRVHLLGVRRDMEAVYAGSDVVALTSSSGEAAPLCLIEGMMCDAVPVTTDVGDSASIVAGHGIVTPADPAAIVTAWSAAVTHRAHYTATLPRARERFSRTRMIASYAALLDTVTTETRDELRPGLSG
;
A
#
# COMPACT_ATOMS: atom_id res chain seq x y z
N MET A 1 -20.43 -1.62 -9.33
CA MET A 1 -19.02 -1.73 -9.63
C MET A 1 -18.46 -3.07 -9.14
N LEU A 2 -17.48 -3.64 -9.82
CA LEU A 2 -16.75 -4.83 -9.40
C LEU A 2 -15.29 -4.47 -9.17
N SER A 3 -14.77 -4.73 -7.96
CA SER A 3 -13.34 -4.63 -7.70
C SER A 3 -12.67 -5.98 -7.78
N LEU A 4 -11.52 -6.04 -8.49
CA LEU A 4 -10.71 -7.24 -8.57
C LEU A 4 -9.48 -7.11 -7.68
N TYR A 5 -9.28 -8.09 -6.82
CA TYR A 5 -8.10 -8.23 -5.95
C TYR A 5 -7.26 -9.42 -6.41
N GLU A 6 -5.95 -9.24 -6.44
CA GLU A 6 -5.03 -10.39 -6.52
C GLU A 6 -5.27 -11.32 -5.33
N GLY A 7 -5.43 -10.76 -4.13
CA GLY A 7 -5.74 -11.46 -2.90
C GLY A 7 -5.73 -10.52 -1.69
N PHE A 8 -6.22 -11.02 -0.56
CA PHE A 8 -6.18 -10.30 0.72
C PHE A 8 -4.95 -10.73 1.52
N PHE A 9 -3.85 -10.03 1.33
CA PHE A 9 -2.58 -10.28 2.01
C PHE A 9 -1.87 -8.97 2.35
N SER A 10 -0.93 -9.00 3.29
CA SER A 10 -0.23 -7.84 3.81
C SER A 10 0.39 -6.96 2.70
N GLY A 11 0.05 -5.68 2.68
CA GLY A 11 0.58 -4.71 1.72
C GLY A 11 -0.21 -3.41 1.69
N GLY A 12 0.48 -2.28 1.44
CA GLY A 12 -0.11 -0.94 1.42
C GLY A 12 -1.18 -0.75 0.34
N ALA A 13 -0.94 -1.27 -0.87
CA ALA A 13 -1.88 -1.16 -1.99
C ALA A 13 -3.27 -1.73 -1.64
N ARG A 14 -3.32 -2.90 -0.96
CA ARG A 14 -4.56 -3.49 -0.49
C ARG A 14 -5.29 -2.59 0.51
N ILE A 15 -4.58 -1.96 1.44
CA ILE A 15 -5.15 -1.04 2.43
C ILE A 15 -5.79 0.15 1.72
N VAL A 16 -5.03 0.83 0.85
CA VAL A 16 -5.51 1.99 0.07
C VAL A 16 -6.75 1.63 -0.75
N HIS A 17 -6.71 0.54 -1.49
CA HIS A 17 -7.83 0.13 -2.34
C HIS A 17 -9.08 -0.20 -1.51
N SER A 18 -8.90 -0.87 -0.36
CA SER A 18 -10.02 -1.16 0.54
C SER A 18 -10.60 0.12 1.18
N ASP A 19 -9.76 1.09 1.53
CA ASP A 19 -10.20 2.39 2.01
C ASP A 19 -10.98 3.18 0.95
N VAL A 20 -10.56 3.09 -0.33
CA VAL A 20 -11.30 3.68 -1.45
C VAL A 20 -12.68 3.05 -1.57
N LEU A 21 -12.77 1.70 -1.56
CA LEU A 21 -14.06 1.01 -1.65
C LEU A 21 -15.00 1.39 -0.50
N LEU A 22 -14.50 1.36 0.74
CA LEU A 22 -15.28 1.75 1.92
C LEU A 22 -15.83 3.17 1.78
N GLY A 23 -14.99 4.13 1.39
CA GLY A 23 -15.42 5.50 1.24
C GLY A 23 -16.40 5.74 0.09
N LEU A 24 -16.27 5.00 -1.02
CA LEU A 24 -17.21 5.06 -2.13
C LEU A 24 -18.59 4.48 -1.76
N VAL A 25 -18.63 3.42 -0.93
CA VAL A 25 -19.86 2.84 -0.40
C VAL A 25 -20.53 3.77 0.62
N GLU A 26 -19.75 4.35 1.54
CA GLU A 26 -20.24 5.33 2.51
C GLU A 26 -20.89 6.54 1.82
N GLY A 27 -20.38 6.94 0.65
CA GLY A 27 -20.98 7.99 -0.20
C GLY A 27 -22.35 7.62 -0.81
N GLY A 28 -22.81 6.38 -0.69
CA GLY A 28 -24.15 5.90 -1.03
C GLY A 28 -24.50 5.88 -2.52
N ARG A 29 -23.59 6.25 -3.42
CA ARG A 29 -23.85 6.38 -4.86
C ARG A 29 -23.63 5.11 -5.67
N GLN A 30 -22.91 4.13 -5.11
CA GLN A 30 -22.42 2.98 -5.84
C GLN A 30 -22.63 1.70 -5.04
N ARG A 31 -22.95 0.60 -5.74
CA ARG A 31 -22.93 -0.76 -5.19
C ARG A 31 -21.63 -1.43 -5.57
N HIS A 32 -20.94 -1.98 -4.60
CA HIS A 32 -19.64 -2.64 -4.79
C HIS A 32 -19.73 -4.12 -4.50
N ARG A 33 -19.03 -4.90 -5.31
CA ARG A 33 -18.70 -6.30 -5.07
C ARG A 33 -17.21 -6.50 -5.29
N VAL A 34 -16.66 -7.53 -4.70
CA VAL A 34 -15.24 -7.89 -4.84
C VAL A 34 -15.12 -9.31 -5.35
N LEU A 35 -14.24 -9.50 -6.32
CA LEU A 35 -13.74 -10.81 -6.73
C LEU A 35 -12.24 -10.89 -6.43
N SER A 36 -11.83 -11.82 -5.57
CA SER A 36 -10.44 -12.13 -5.27
C SER A 36 -9.96 -13.31 -6.09
N LEU A 37 -8.78 -13.21 -6.71
CA LEU A 37 -8.19 -14.35 -7.42
C LEU A 37 -7.78 -15.45 -6.43
N HIS A 38 -7.10 -15.04 -5.35
CA HIS A 38 -6.59 -15.93 -4.33
C HIS A 38 -7.42 -15.85 -3.05
N SER A 39 -7.70 -17.00 -2.44
CA SER A 39 -8.27 -17.13 -1.10
C SER A 39 -7.19 -17.25 -0.02
N GLU A 40 -5.98 -17.66 -0.44
CA GLU A 40 -4.84 -17.89 0.42
C GLU A 40 -3.54 -17.48 -0.30
N VAL A 41 -2.62 -16.91 0.44
CA VAL A 41 -1.28 -16.54 -0.04
C VAL A 41 -0.24 -17.04 0.95
N HIS A 42 0.75 -17.77 0.45
CA HIS A 42 1.89 -18.19 1.23
C HIS A 42 3.02 -17.17 1.05
N ARG A 43 3.36 -16.44 2.10
CA ARG A 43 4.44 -15.46 2.10
C ARG A 43 5.25 -15.53 3.39
N GLU A 44 6.55 -15.37 3.25
CA GLU A 44 7.45 -15.11 4.39
C GLU A 44 7.27 -16.12 5.53
N THR A 45 7.18 -17.42 5.19
CA THR A 45 6.95 -18.53 6.13
C THR A 45 5.53 -18.61 6.74
N THR A 46 4.59 -17.77 6.30
CA THR A 46 3.22 -17.78 6.81
C THR A 46 2.19 -18.00 5.70
N ALA A 47 1.15 -18.78 5.99
CA ALA A 47 -0.08 -18.81 5.20
C ALA A 47 -0.99 -17.65 5.66
N GLN A 48 -1.45 -16.84 4.71
CA GLN A 48 -2.37 -15.73 4.98
C GLN A 48 -3.70 -16.04 4.28
N HIS A 49 -4.71 -16.37 5.06
CA HIS A 49 -6.05 -16.60 4.54
C HIS A 49 -6.82 -15.29 4.42
N MET A 50 -7.55 -15.11 3.31
CA MET A 50 -8.26 -13.85 3.05
C MET A 50 -9.24 -13.47 4.17
N ARG A 51 -9.90 -14.45 4.81
CA ARG A 51 -10.88 -14.21 5.89
C ARG A 51 -10.25 -13.68 7.17
N ASP A 52 -8.95 -13.88 7.34
CA ASP A 52 -8.19 -13.37 8.50
C ASP A 52 -7.69 -11.94 8.30
N ASP A 53 -7.77 -11.46 7.08
CA ASP A 53 -7.31 -10.14 6.70
C ASP A 53 -8.22 -9.03 7.24
N PRO A 54 -7.67 -7.97 7.85
CA PRO A 54 -8.46 -6.85 8.37
C PRO A 54 -9.29 -6.13 7.31
N CYS A 55 -8.74 -5.95 6.09
CA CYS A 55 -9.47 -5.29 5.01
C CYS A 55 -10.65 -6.13 4.52
N TYR A 56 -10.48 -7.47 4.42
CA TYR A 56 -11.59 -8.38 4.14
C TYR A 56 -12.74 -8.20 5.15
N ARG A 57 -12.40 -8.20 6.45
CA ARG A 57 -13.39 -8.05 7.53
C ARG A 57 -14.07 -6.68 7.51
N SER A 58 -13.32 -5.61 7.24
CA SER A 58 -13.89 -4.26 7.14
C SER A 58 -14.84 -4.13 5.96
N LEU A 59 -14.47 -4.65 4.79
CA LEU A 59 -15.31 -4.63 3.59
C LEU A 59 -16.59 -5.45 3.77
N THR A 60 -16.49 -6.68 4.30
CA THR A 60 -17.67 -7.52 4.59
C THR A 60 -18.54 -6.91 5.68
N GLY A 61 -17.97 -6.30 6.70
CA GLY A 61 -18.69 -5.56 7.74
C GLY A 61 -19.45 -4.34 7.20
N ALA A 62 -18.98 -3.74 6.12
CA ALA A 62 -19.68 -2.67 5.38
C ALA A 62 -20.72 -3.19 4.37
N GLY A 63 -20.99 -4.51 4.35
CA GLY A 63 -21.98 -5.11 3.47
C GLY A 63 -21.50 -5.35 2.03
N ILE A 64 -20.20 -5.26 1.77
CA ILE A 64 -19.64 -5.56 0.46
C ILE A 64 -19.52 -7.10 0.30
N ASP A 65 -20.17 -7.64 -0.74
CA ASP A 65 -20.06 -9.04 -1.07
C ASP A 65 -18.68 -9.36 -1.68
N ILE A 66 -17.99 -10.34 -1.09
CA ILE A 66 -16.65 -10.76 -1.51
C ILE A 66 -16.68 -12.25 -1.88
N THR A 67 -16.38 -12.52 -3.13
CA THR A 67 -16.18 -13.87 -3.66
C THR A 67 -14.71 -14.13 -3.99
N SER A 68 -14.32 -15.40 -4.15
CA SER A 68 -12.96 -15.76 -4.54
C SER A 68 -12.98 -16.90 -5.54
N LEU A 69 -12.00 -16.92 -6.46
CA LEU A 69 -11.75 -18.08 -7.34
C LEU A 69 -11.09 -19.26 -6.59
N GLY A 70 -10.74 -19.07 -5.31
CA GLY A 70 -10.23 -20.16 -4.46
C GLY A 70 -8.77 -20.54 -4.71
N ARG A 71 -8.05 -19.79 -5.54
CA ARG A 71 -6.63 -20.08 -5.83
C ARG A 71 -5.76 -19.83 -4.60
N THR A 72 -4.66 -20.58 -4.52
CA THR A 72 -3.57 -20.35 -3.58
C THR A 72 -2.38 -19.76 -4.32
N ALA A 73 -1.87 -18.62 -3.89
CA ALA A 73 -0.64 -18.05 -4.45
C ALA A 73 0.59 -18.72 -3.84
N PRO A 74 1.58 -19.12 -4.66
CA PRO A 74 2.82 -19.71 -4.16
C PRO A 74 3.69 -18.69 -3.42
N LEU A 75 4.62 -19.18 -2.58
CA LEU A 75 5.60 -18.43 -1.79
C LEU A 75 6.59 -17.57 -2.61
N THR A 76 6.69 -17.79 -3.91
CA THR A 76 7.71 -17.15 -4.76
C THR A 76 7.33 -15.73 -5.16
N ASP A 77 8.30 -14.85 -5.09
CA ASP A 77 8.25 -13.43 -5.47
C ASP A 77 7.41 -13.14 -6.71
N GLY A 78 6.20 -12.60 -6.49
CA GLY A 78 5.48 -11.74 -7.42
C GLY A 78 5.10 -12.25 -8.82
N THR A 79 5.69 -13.30 -9.29
CA THR A 79 5.32 -13.93 -10.55
C THR A 79 4.25 -14.98 -10.29
N LEU A 80 2.99 -14.59 -10.45
CA LEU A 80 1.96 -15.55 -10.81
C LEU A 80 2.46 -16.23 -12.08
N ALA A 81 3.04 -17.44 -11.93
CA ALA A 81 3.08 -18.35 -13.06
C ALA A 81 1.63 -18.43 -13.51
N ALA A 82 1.35 -17.98 -14.73
CA ALA A 82 0.01 -17.96 -15.28
C ALA A 82 -0.43 -19.40 -15.48
N SER A 83 -0.82 -20.08 -14.38
CA SER A 83 -1.57 -21.31 -14.50
C SER A 83 -2.86 -20.92 -15.21
N ALA A 84 -3.14 -21.59 -16.33
CA ALA A 84 -4.33 -21.33 -17.13
C ALA A 84 -5.56 -21.26 -16.21
N PHE A 85 -6.46 -20.34 -16.48
CA PHE A 85 -7.72 -20.25 -15.77
C PHE A 85 -8.62 -21.40 -16.24
N THR A 86 -9.25 -22.07 -15.29
CA THR A 86 -10.17 -23.19 -15.58
C THR A 86 -11.53 -22.70 -16.08
N GLY A 87 -12.26 -23.56 -16.76
CA GLY A 87 -13.64 -23.25 -17.21
C GLY A 87 -14.56 -22.75 -16.09
N PRO A 88 -14.61 -23.41 -14.91
CA PRO A 88 -15.38 -22.92 -13.77
C PRO A 88 -14.97 -21.52 -13.30
N GLU A 89 -13.66 -21.22 -13.19
CA GLU A 89 -13.17 -19.89 -12.81
C GLU A 89 -13.58 -18.80 -13.81
N LEU A 90 -13.53 -19.11 -15.11
CA LEU A 90 -14.00 -18.21 -16.17
C LEU A 90 -15.50 -17.98 -16.09
N ALA A 91 -16.29 -19.02 -15.82
CA ALA A 91 -17.74 -18.93 -15.64
C ALA A 91 -18.11 -18.06 -14.42
N ASP A 92 -17.41 -18.23 -13.30
CA ASP A 92 -17.59 -17.42 -12.09
C ASP A 92 -17.23 -15.96 -12.35
N THR A 93 -16.13 -15.74 -13.06
CA THR A 93 -15.70 -14.40 -13.48
C THR A 93 -16.74 -13.75 -14.40
N ALA A 94 -17.24 -14.49 -15.40
CA ALA A 94 -18.26 -13.98 -16.31
C ALA A 94 -19.54 -13.57 -15.58
N ARG A 95 -19.98 -14.35 -14.58
CA ARG A 95 -21.14 -14.01 -13.71
C ARG A 95 -20.88 -12.73 -12.91
N ALA A 96 -19.68 -12.59 -12.34
CA ALA A 96 -19.30 -11.39 -11.60
C ALA A 96 -19.30 -10.14 -12.49
N LEU A 97 -18.76 -10.27 -13.71
CA LEU A 97 -18.66 -9.19 -14.70
C LEU A 97 -20.04 -8.78 -15.26
N ALA A 98 -20.96 -9.73 -15.46
CA ALA A 98 -22.29 -9.47 -16.04
C ALA A 98 -23.07 -8.40 -15.27
N GLY A 99 -22.92 -8.34 -13.96
CA GLY A 99 -23.61 -7.37 -13.10
C GLY A 99 -22.77 -6.13 -12.75
N ALA A 100 -21.72 -5.83 -13.48
CA ALA A 100 -20.86 -4.66 -13.23
C ALA A 100 -20.92 -3.66 -14.39
N ASP A 101 -20.98 -2.36 -14.07
CA ASP A 101 -20.86 -1.27 -15.04
C ASP A 101 -19.37 -0.96 -15.31
N VAL A 102 -18.54 -0.95 -14.25
CA VAL A 102 -17.13 -0.62 -14.27
C VAL A 102 -16.36 -1.62 -13.39
N ILE A 103 -15.14 -1.94 -13.79
CA ILE A 103 -14.18 -2.75 -13.03
C ILE A 103 -13.12 -1.81 -12.44
N LEU A 104 -12.82 -1.98 -11.14
CA LEU A 104 -11.68 -1.37 -10.48
C LEU A 104 -10.67 -2.47 -10.14
N SER A 105 -9.57 -2.54 -10.89
CA SER A 105 -8.53 -3.56 -10.68
C SER A 105 -7.48 -3.08 -9.68
N LEU A 106 -7.30 -3.82 -8.59
CA LEU A 106 -6.17 -3.61 -7.70
C LEU A 106 -4.93 -4.19 -8.35
N LYS A 107 -4.08 -3.32 -8.85
CA LYS A 107 -2.87 -3.60 -9.64
C LYS A 107 -3.18 -4.24 -11.01
N GLU A 108 -2.10 -4.63 -11.70
CA GLU A 108 -2.11 -5.22 -13.05
C GLU A 108 -2.39 -6.72 -13.05
N GLN A 109 -2.05 -7.43 -11.96
CA GLN A 109 -2.11 -8.89 -11.90
C GLN A 109 -3.48 -9.47 -12.27
N PRO A 110 -4.63 -8.88 -11.86
CA PRO A 110 -5.94 -9.39 -12.28
C PRO A 110 -6.22 -9.28 -13.78
N LEU A 111 -5.46 -8.46 -14.53
CA LEU A 111 -5.66 -8.30 -15.98
C LEU A 111 -5.38 -9.58 -16.76
N ALA A 112 -4.52 -10.47 -16.25
CA ALA A 112 -4.30 -11.79 -16.84
C ALA A 112 -5.61 -12.59 -16.94
N LEU A 113 -6.50 -12.46 -15.95
CA LEU A 113 -7.85 -13.04 -15.98
C LEU A 113 -8.76 -12.28 -16.96
N LEU A 114 -8.79 -10.94 -16.88
CA LEU A 114 -9.69 -10.11 -17.69
C LEU A 114 -9.33 -10.13 -19.20
N ASN A 115 -8.14 -10.56 -19.55
CA ASN A 115 -7.70 -10.75 -20.94
C ASN A 115 -8.15 -12.09 -21.54
N GLN A 116 -8.75 -13.00 -20.73
CA GLN A 116 -9.24 -14.26 -21.28
C GLN A 116 -10.41 -14.04 -22.26
N ALA A 117 -10.42 -14.84 -23.32
CA ALA A 117 -11.48 -14.79 -24.32
C ALA A 117 -12.83 -15.22 -23.74
N GLY A 118 -13.91 -14.68 -24.31
CA GLY A 118 -15.28 -15.05 -23.94
C GLY A 118 -15.83 -14.36 -22.67
N LEU A 119 -15.03 -13.55 -21.98
CA LEU A 119 -15.52 -12.78 -20.85
C LEU A 119 -16.28 -11.52 -21.30
N PRO A 120 -17.35 -11.12 -20.58
CA PRO A 120 -18.04 -9.85 -20.85
C PRO A 120 -17.11 -8.65 -20.78
N ARG A 121 -17.12 -7.80 -21.81
CA ARG A 121 -16.34 -6.56 -21.83
C ARG A 121 -16.98 -5.54 -20.87
N ARG A 122 -16.13 -4.92 -20.07
CA ARG A 122 -16.48 -3.81 -19.17
C ARG A 122 -15.30 -2.84 -19.13
N PRO A 123 -15.52 -1.53 -18.99
CA PRO A 123 -14.46 -0.57 -18.80
C PRO A 123 -13.68 -0.87 -17.52
N ILE A 124 -12.37 -0.83 -17.61
CA ILE A 124 -11.45 -1.17 -16.51
C ILE A 124 -10.68 0.07 -16.11
N VAL A 125 -10.73 0.41 -14.81
CA VAL A 125 -9.82 1.33 -14.15
C VAL A 125 -8.80 0.51 -13.39
N VAL A 126 -7.49 0.71 -13.65
CA VAL A 126 -6.41 -0.04 -13.02
C VAL A 126 -5.69 0.83 -12.00
N CYS A 127 -5.55 0.36 -10.76
CA CYS A 127 -4.78 1.06 -9.72
C CYS A 127 -3.33 0.59 -9.73
N LEU A 128 -2.40 1.50 -10.01
CA LEU A 128 -0.97 1.26 -10.12
C LEU A 128 -0.24 1.72 -8.85
N HIS A 129 0.60 0.86 -8.28
CA HIS A 129 1.19 1.06 -6.96
C HIS A 129 2.71 0.84 -6.91
N ARG A 130 3.41 0.93 -8.06
CA ARG A 130 4.86 0.76 -8.14
C ARG A 130 5.50 1.82 -9.02
N SER A 131 6.79 2.08 -8.77
CA SER A 131 7.63 2.95 -9.62
C SER A 131 8.63 2.16 -10.47
N ASP A 132 8.47 0.83 -10.55
CA ASP A 132 9.34 -0.08 -11.32
C ASP A 132 8.48 -1.15 -12.03
N PRO A 133 7.64 -0.75 -13.04
CA PRO A 133 6.70 -1.65 -13.70
C PRO A 133 7.39 -2.83 -14.41
N GLU A 134 8.63 -2.69 -14.84
CA GLU A 134 9.42 -3.75 -15.49
C GLU A 134 9.65 -4.95 -14.57
N ASN A 135 9.63 -4.72 -13.25
CA ASN A 135 9.82 -5.76 -12.25
C ASN A 135 8.51 -6.47 -11.84
N GLN A 136 7.42 -6.26 -12.60
CA GLN A 136 6.12 -6.90 -12.37
C GLN A 136 5.95 -8.21 -13.15
N GLY A 137 6.98 -8.63 -13.89
CA GLY A 137 6.88 -9.82 -14.74
C GLY A 137 5.78 -9.67 -15.81
N PRO A 138 4.95 -10.70 -16.06
CA PRO A 138 3.94 -10.68 -17.11
C PRO A 138 2.76 -9.71 -16.85
N ALA A 139 2.68 -9.08 -15.68
CA ALA A 139 1.57 -8.19 -15.35
C ALA A 139 1.60 -6.89 -16.16
N LEU A 140 2.78 -6.35 -16.49
CA LEU A 140 2.92 -5.20 -17.37
C LEU A 140 2.45 -5.53 -18.80
N ASP A 141 2.76 -6.72 -19.31
CA ASP A 141 2.31 -7.15 -20.65
C ASP A 141 0.79 -7.40 -20.66
N ALA A 142 0.22 -7.91 -19.54
CA ALA A 142 -1.23 -8.02 -19.41
C ALA A 142 -1.91 -6.65 -19.43
N LEU A 143 -1.30 -5.61 -18.85
CA LEU A 143 -1.79 -4.24 -18.92
C LEU A 143 -1.73 -3.71 -20.35
N ARG A 144 -0.59 -3.86 -21.04
CA ARG A 144 -0.43 -3.44 -22.46
C ARG A 144 -1.46 -4.11 -23.35
N THR A 145 -1.68 -5.42 -23.19
CA THR A 145 -2.71 -6.16 -23.92
C THR A 145 -4.12 -5.60 -23.66
N ALA A 146 -4.48 -5.36 -22.40
CA ALA A 146 -5.80 -4.84 -22.05
C ALA A 146 -6.02 -3.41 -22.59
N ILE A 147 -4.97 -2.59 -22.66
CA ILE A 147 -5.01 -1.25 -23.28
C ILE A 147 -5.18 -1.37 -24.81
N ALA A 148 -4.38 -2.21 -25.47
CA ALA A 148 -4.48 -2.43 -26.91
C ALA A 148 -5.86 -2.95 -27.33
N ASP A 149 -6.49 -3.76 -26.49
CA ASP A 149 -7.86 -4.24 -26.68
C ASP A 149 -8.94 -3.17 -26.38
N GLY A 150 -8.56 -1.97 -25.93
CA GLY A 150 -9.50 -0.91 -25.52
C GLY A 150 -10.36 -1.28 -24.31
N LYS A 151 -9.87 -2.16 -23.42
CA LYS A 151 -10.57 -2.53 -22.18
C LYS A 151 -10.27 -1.56 -21.02
N VAL A 152 -9.01 -1.08 -20.95
CA VAL A 152 -8.58 -0.12 -19.92
C VAL A 152 -8.89 1.30 -20.37
N VAL A 153 -9.66 2.01 -19.55
CA VAL A 153 -10.10 3.38 -19.80
C VAL A 153 -9.40 4.40 -18.91
N ALA A 154 -8.78 3.96 -17.81
CA ALA A 154 -7.95 4.80 -16.97
C ALA A 154 -6.98 3.94 -16.12
N CYS A 155 -5.82 4.52 -15.80
CA CYS A 155 -4.85 3.98 -14.86
C CYS A 155 -4.66 4.99 -13.73
N VAL A 156 -4.97 4.63 -12.49
CA VAL A 156 -4.75 5.48 -11.32
C VAL A 156 -3.36 5.21 -10.76
N CYS A 157 -2.49 6.19 -10.86
CA CYS A 157 -1.14 6.18 -10.30
C CYS A 157 -1.17 6.76 -8.88
N CYS A 158 -0.67 6.03 -7.89
CA CYS A 158 -0.68 6.50 -6.50
C CYS A 158 0.37 7.59 -6.20
N ALA A 159 1.22 7.92 -7.18
CA ALA A 159 2.31 8.87 -7.08
C ALA A 159 2.75 9.38 -8.45
N ASP A 160 3.43 10.51 -8.51
CA ASP A 160 4.02 11.04 -9.75
C ASP A 160 5.09 10.08 -10.31
N SER A 161 5.95 9.50 -9.46
CA SER A 161 6.93 8.50 -9.86
C SER A 161 6.29 7.25 -10.51
N THR A 162 5.09 6.87 -10.07
CA THR A 162 4.32 5.78 -10.71
C THR A 162 3.89 6.18 -12.11
N ARG A 163 3.28 7.37 -12.28
CA ARG A 163 2.89 7.88 -13.61
C ARG A 163 4.08 7.90 -14.55
N ASP A 164 5.20 8.48 -14.10
CA ASP A 164 6.39 8.67 -14.95
C ASP A 164 7.01 7.33 -15.35
N ALA A 165 7.07 6.36 -14.44
CA ALA A 165 7.56 5.02 -14.71
C ALA A 165 6.67 4.26 -15.72
N TYR A 166 5.34 4.34 -15.58
CA TYR A 166 4.44 3.68 -16.53
C TYR A 166 4.41 4.40 -17.88
N ALA A 167 4.52 5.73 -17.92
CA ALA A 167 4.70 6.48 -19.17
C ALA A 167 6.00 6.06 -19.89
N ALA A 168 7.12 5.95 -19.16
CA ALA A 168 8.38 5.46 -19.68
C ALA A 168 8.29 4.01 -20.17
N ALA A 169 7.45 3.17 -19.56
CA ALA A 169 7.15 1.81 -20.00
C ALA A 169 6.18 1.74 -21.21
N GLY A 170 5.81 2.90 -21.79
CA GLY A 170 4.99 2.97 -23.01
C GLY A 170 3.48 2.94 -22.78
N ILE A 171 3.00 3.17 -21.55
CA ILE A 171 1.58 3.35 -21.31
C ILE A 171 1.17 4.77 -21.72
N PRO A 172 0.07 4.94 -22.50
CA PRO A 172 -0.39 6.25 -22.99
C PRO A 172 -0.65 7.24 -21.83
N ALA A 173 -0.12 8.46 -21.98
CA ALA A 173 -0.16 9.45 -20.91
C ALA A 173 -1.57 9.94 -20.57
N ASP A 174 -2.48 9.94 -21.54
CA ASP A 174 -3.89 10.29 -21.38
C ASP A 174 -4.68 9.30 -20.51
N LEU A 175 -4.19 8.06 -20.39
CA LEU A 175 -4.76 7.08 -19.47
C LEU A 175 -4.23 7.20 -18.02
N LEU A 176 -3.13 7.95 -17.79
CA LEU A 176 -2.43 7.99 -16.50
C LEU A 176 -2.92 9.15 -15.62
N HIS A 177 -3.68 8.85 -14.59
CA HIS A 177 -4.22 9.82 -13.62
C HIS A 177 -3.53 9.69 -12.27
N VAL A 178 -2.98 10.78 -11.72
CA VAL A 178 -2.34 10.74 -10.40
C VAL A 178 -3.38 11.03 -9.31
N ILE A 179 -3.62 10.05 -8.45
CA ILE A 179 -4.40 10.20 -7.22
C ILE A 179 -3.51 9.77 -6.05
N PRO A 180 -2.87 10.72 -5.36
CA PRO A 180 -1.96 10.39 -4.27
C PRO A 180 -2.67 9.68 -3.12
N ASN A 181 -1.97 8.71 -2.51
CA ASN A 181 -2.44 7.99 -1.35
C ASN A 181 -2.84 8.93 -0.21
N GLY A 182 -3.94 8.60 0.45
CA GLY A 182 -4.41 9.27 1.65
C GLY A 182 -4.56 8.29 2.81
N VAL A 183 -4.47 8.82 4.04
CA VAL A 183 -4.66 8.08 5.28
C VAL A 183 -5.78 8.70 6.11
N ASP A 184 -6.34 7.93 7.02
CA ASP A 184 -7.35 8.41 7.96
C ASP A 184 -6.70 9.35 8.99
N LEU A 185 -6.92 10.66 8.83
CA LEU A 185 -6.35 11.70 9.68
C LEU A 185 -6.99 11.77 11.08
N LEU A 186 -8.12 11.10 11.31
CA LEU A 186 -8.70 10.95 12.65
C LEU A 186 -8.01 9.82 13.41
N ARG A 187 -7.62 8.77 12.70
CA ARG A 187 -6.88 7.63 13.22
C ARG A 187 -5.39 7.97 13.40
N PHE A 188 -4.74 8.42 12.33
CA PHE A 188 -3.31 8.77 12.36
C PHE A 188 -3.14 10.24 12.75
N ARG A 189 -2.88 10.47 14.02
CA ARG A 189 -2.68 11.80 14.63
C ARG A 189 -1.76 11.71 15.85
N PRO A 190 -1.18 12.81 16.28
CA PRO A 190 -0.48 12.86 17.55
C PRO A 190 -1.41 12.47 18.70
N ASP A 191 -0.99 11.49 19.50
CA ASP A 191 -1.74 11.02 20.66
C ASP A 191 -0.78 10.75 21.84
N PRO A 192 -0.66 11.70 22.78
CA PRO A 192 0.23 11.55 23.94
C PRO A 192 -0.15 10.39 24.86
N VAL A 193 -1.45 10.05 24.93
CA VAL A 193 -1.93 8.95 25.78
C VAL A 193 -1.54 7.61 25.15
N ALA A 194 -1.82 7.42 23.86
CA ALA A 194 -1.42 6.25 23.11
C ALA A 194 0.12 6.08 23.10
N ARG A 195 0.87 7.19 22.97
CA ARG A 195 2.35 7.19 23.06
C ARG A 195 2.84 6.58 24.38
N LEU A 196 2.33 7.07 25.49
CA LEU A 196 2.76 6.57 26.81
C LEU A 196 2.30 5.14 27.06
N ALA A 197 1.11 4.75 26.60
CA ALA A 197 0.58 3.40 26.75
C ALA A 197 1.41 2.40 25.95
N PHE A 198 1.70 2.71 24.67
CA PHE A 198 2.53 1.88 23.81
C PHE A 198 3.95 1.68 24.39
N ARG A 199 4.61 2.77 24.80
CA ARG A 199 5.94 2.71 25.39
C ARG A 199 5.97 1.84 26.65
N ARG A 200 4.99 2.02 27.55
CA ARG A 200 4.87 1.20 28.76
C ARG A 200 4.69 -0.29 28.44
N SER A 201 3.91 -0.64 27.42
CA SER A 201 3.68 -2.03 27.04
C SER A 201 4.96 -2.76 26.59
N LEU A 202 5.99 -2.01 26.19
CA LEU A 202 7.29 -2.54 25.78
C LEU A 202 8.42 -2.26 26.79
N GLY A 203 8.12 -1.67 27.95
CA GLY A 203 9.14 -1.28 28.93
C GLY A 203 10.03 -0.11 28.49
N ILE A 204 9.60 0.66 27.49
CA ILE A 204 10.36 1.80 26.94
C ILE A 204 10.14 3.03 27.85
N PRO A 205 11.21 3.69 28.34
CA PRO A 205 11.09 4.93 29.09
C PRO A 205 10.39 6.03 28.29
N ALA A 206 9.64 6.91 28.97
CA ALA A 206 8.85 7.96 28.31
C ALA A 206 9.71 8.92 27.45
N THR A 207 10.96 9.15 27.84
CA THR A 207 11.90 10.07 27.17
C THR A 207 12.88 9.37 26.22
N ALA A 208 12.92 8.04 26.20
CA ALA A 208 13.84 7.29 25.34
C ALA A 208 13.53 7.53 23.86
N PRO A 209 14.54 7.74 23.00
CA PRO A 209 14.31 7.85 21.55
C PRO A 209 13.87 6.49 20.97
N VAL A 210 12.88 6.52 20.07
CA VAL A 210 12.33 5.32 19.43
C VAL A 210 12.33 5.46 17.91
N VAL A 211 13.00 4.55 17.22
CA VAL A 211 12.96 4.42 15.76
C VAL A 211 12.06 3.23 15.40
N VAL A 212 11.04 3.46 14.57
CA VAL A 212 10.18 2.37 14.05
C VAL A 212 10.49 2.05 12.60
N PHE A 213 10.52 0.76 12.28
CA PHE A 213 10.53 0.22 10.91
C PHE A 213 9.22 -0.54 10.68
N ALA A 214 8.36 0.01 9.86
CA ALA A 214 7.03 -0.55 9.60
C ALA A 214 6.93 -1.04 8.16
N ALA A 215 7.37 -2.28 7.93
CA ALA A 215 7.36 -2.93 6.63
C ALA A 215 7.37 -4.45 6.78
N ARG A 216 6.93 -5.18 5.74
CA ARG A 216 7.15 -6.64 5.68
C ARG A 216 8.64 -6.96 5.49
N TYR A 217 9.06 -8.13 5.92
CA TYR A 217 10.41 -8.63 5.66
C TYR A 217 10.51 -9.05 4.19
N ALA A 218 11.03 -8.17 3.34
CA ALA A 218 11.16 -8.42 1.91
C ALA A 218 12.47 -7.80 1.37
N PRO A 219 13.08 -8.38 0.32
CA PRO A 219 14.34 -7.90 -0.25
C PRO A 219 14.33 -6.40 -0.57
N MET A 220 13.27 -5.91 -1.22
CA MET A 220 13.11 -4.51 -1.58
C MET A 220 13.14 -3.54 -0.38
N LYS A 221 12.77 -4.00 0.81
CA LYS A 221 12.76 -3.18 2.04
C LYS A 221 14.13 -3.04 2.67
N ASN A 222 15.10 -3.81 2.20
CA ASN A 222 16.51 -3.76 2.59
C ASN A 222 16.71 -3.80 4.13
N VAL A 223 16.02 -4.75 4.78
CA VAL A 223 16.11 -4.95 6.24
C VAL A 223 17.57 -5.06 6.73
N PRO A 224 18.50 -5.73 6.01
CA PRO A 224 19.91 -5.76 6.43
C PRO A 224 20.56 -4.37 6.54
N LEU A 225 20.20 -3.42 5.68
CA LEU A 225 20.71 -2.03 5.78
C LEU A 225 20.16 -1.36 7.05
N PHE A 226 18.85 -1.51 7.30
CA PHE A 226 18.21 -0.99 8.51
C PHE A 226 18.89 -1.54 9.77
N LEU A 227 19.12 -2.85 9.86
CA LEU A 227 19.73 -3.50 11.03
C LEU A 227 21.19 -3.05 11.27
N ARG A 228 21.98 -2.85 10.20
CA ARG A 228 23.34 -2.29 10.35
C ARG A 228 23.29 -0.88 10.94
N ALA A 229 22.38 -0.04 10.45
CA ALA A 229 22.18 1.30 11.01
C ALA A 229 21.68 1.24 12.46
N ALA A 230 20.70 0.36 12.75
CA ALA A 230 20.15 0.18 14.10
C ALA A 230 21.21 -0.21 15.13
N ARG A 231 22.06 -1.18 14.83
CA ARG A 231 23.18 -1.57 15.72
C ARG A 231 24.10 -0.40 16.02
N THR A 232 24.50 0.34 14.99
CA THR A 232 25.39 1.49 15.15
C THR A 232 24.72 2.63 15.94
N TRP A 233 23.44 2.89 15.68
CA TRP A 233 22.69 3.93 16.38
C TRP A 233 22.48 3.58 17.86
N LEU A 234 22.08 2.34 18.18
CA LEU A 234 21.90 1.86 19.55
C LEU A 234 23.19 1.84 20.38
N ALA A 235 24.36 1.70 19.72
CA ALA A 235 25.65 1.83 20.39
C ALA A 235 25.97 3.29 20.77
N ARG A 236 25.46 4.27 20.03
CA ARG A 236 25.66 5.71 20.27
C ARG A 236 24.55 6.33 21.15
N GLU A 237 23.39 5.70 21.16
CA GLU A 237 22.20 6.14 21.90
C GLU A 237 21.84 5.09 22.98
N PRO A 238 22.41 5.21 24.19
CA PRO A 238 22.27 4.16 25.22
C PRO A 238 20.82 3.93 25.68
N THR A 239 19.96 4.94 25.57
CA THR A 239 18.54 4.87 25.95
C THR A 239 17.62 4.57 24.77
N GLY A 240 18.17 4.50 23.54
CA GLY A 240 17.40 4.32 22.32
C GLY A 240 16.79 2.93 22.19
N HIS A 241 15.63 2.87 21.55
CA HIS A 241 14.91 1.63 21.21
C HIS A 241 14.56 1.59 19.73
N VAL A 242 14.52 0.38 19.19
CA VAL A 242 14.09 0.09 17.82
C VAL A 242 12.87 -0.82 17.85
N VAL A 243 11.84 -0.46 17.08
CA VAL A 243 10.61 -1.24 16.94
C VAL A 243 10.48 -1.67 15.49
N MET A 244 10.23 -2.95 15.23
CA MET A 244 10.04 -3.49 13.89
C MET A 244 8.67 -4.16 13.79
N CYS A 245 7.85 -3.69 12.84
CA CYS A 245 6.49 -4.18 12.61
C CYS A 245 6.31 -4.62 11.16
N GLY A 246 5.54 -5.69 10.97
CA GLY A 246 5.15 -6.21 9.66
C GLY A 246 5.27 -7.71 9.57
N ALA A 247 4.80 -8.27 8.45
CA ALA A 247 4.91 -9.71 8.20
C ALA A 247 6.39 -10.10 8.12
N GLY A 248 6.75 -11.19 8.82
CA GLY A 248 8.13 -11.65 8.93
C GLY A 248 9.00 -10.89 9.95
N MET A 249 8.49 -9.84 10.61
CA MET A 249 9.20 -9.10 11.65
C MET A 249 8.97 -9.74 13.03
N THR A 250 9.35 -10.99 13.18
CA THR A 250 9.15 -11.81 14.39
C THR A 250 10.41 -12.62 14.71
N GLU A 251 10.50 -13.10 15.95
CA GLU A 251 11.60 -13.99 16.38
C GLU A 251 11.60 -15.36 15.68
N ALA A 252 10.48 -15.76 15.08
CA ALA A 252 10.42 -16.96 14.24
C ALA A 252 11.23 -16.82 12.95
N ASN A 253 11.51 -15.56 12.52
CA ASN A 253 12.40 -15.29 11.40
C ASN A 253 13.86 -15.44 11.86
N GLY A 254 14.53 -16.54 11.45
CA GLY A 254 15.91 -16.85 11.85
C GLY A 254 16.90 -15.74 11.51
N ALA A 255 16.68 -14.97 10.43
CA ALA A 255 17.53 -13.85 10.07
C ALA A 255 17.44 -12.66 11.05
N LEU A 256 16.34 -12.55 11.80
CA LEU A 256 16.13 -11.49 12.79
C LEU A 256 16.44 -11.93 14.22
N ARG A 257 16.40 -13.24 14.51
CA ARG A 257 16.59 -13.77 15.87
C ARG A 257 17.93 -13.33 16.49
N ALA A 258 18.99 -13.28 15.68
CA ALA A 258 20.32 -12.86 16.14
C ALA A 258 20.43 -11.35 16.41
N GLU A 259 19.46 -10.57 15.97
CA GLU A 259 19.42 -9.11 16.11
C GLU A 259 18.59 -8.66 17.33
N VAL A 260 17.85 -9.58 17.96
CA VAL A 260 16.99 -9.26 19.11
C VAL A 260 17.83 -8.97 20.33
N THR A 261 17.56 -7.83 20.94
CA THR A 261 18.08 -7.41 22.24
C THR A 261 16.93 -6.83 23.06
N ASP A 262 17.16 -6.51 24.32
CA ASP A 262 16.20 -5.82 25.19
C ASP A 262 15.76 -4.44 24.65
N ARG A 263 16.47 -3.91 23.66
CA ARG A 263 16.15 -2.62 23.00
C ARG A 263 15.71 -2.74 21.54
N VAL A 264 15.58 -3.96 21.00
CA VAL A 264 15.06 -4.24 19.66
C VAL A 264 13.79 -5.08 19.79
N HIS A 265 12.64 -4.50 19.46
CA HIS A 265 11.33 -5.09 19.63
C HIS A 265 10.76 -5.55 18.28
N LEU A 266 10.58 -6.87 18.11
CA LEU A 266 9.95 -7.47 16.92
C LEU A 266 8.47 -7.72 17.23
N LEU A 267 7.56 -6.94 16.65
CA LEU A 267 6.13 -6.98 16.98
C LEU A 267 5.27 -7.72 15.96
N GLY A 268 5.87 -8.19 14.86
CA GLY A 268 5.10 -8.83 13.79
C GLY A 268 4.04 -7.91 13.18
N VAL A 269 2.96 -8.50 12.69
CA VAL A 269 1.83 -7.76 12.12
C VAL A 269 1.02 -7.11 13.24
N ARG A 270 0.91 -5.78 13.21
CA ARG A 270 0.11 -4.99 14.15
C ARG A 270 -1.13 -4.43 13.46
N ARG A 271 -2.21 -4.23 14.23
CA ARG A 271 -3.47 -3.60 13.76
C ARG A 271 -3.65 -2.18 14.28
N ASP A 272 -2.96 -1.84 15.36
CA ASP A 272 -2.95 -0.56 16.07
C ASP A 272 -1.69 0.25 15.69
N MET A 273 -1.45 0.39 14.39
CA MET A 273 -0.28 1.11 13.88
C MET A 273 -0.23 2.57 14.30
N GLU A 274 -1.40 3.20 14.53
CA GLU A 274 -1.50 4.55 15.09
C GLU A 274 -0.84 4.66 16.47
N ALA A 275 -0.97 3.66 17.33
CA ALA A 275 -0.30 3.63 18.63
C ALA A 275 1.21 3.40 18.50
N VAL A 276 1.61 2.54 17.56
CA VAL A 276 3.03 2.28 17.24
C VAL A 276 3.71 3.57 16.78
N TYR A 277 3.12 4.27 15.82
CA TYR A 277 3.68 5.53 15.30
C TYR A 277 3.65 6.65 16.34
N ALA A 278 2.56 6.82 17.09
CA ALA A 278 2.50 7.80 18.18
C ALA A 278 3.59 7.54 19.24
N GLY A 279 3.90 6.24 19.49
CA GLY A 279 4.95 5.82 20.41
C GLY A 279 6.37 6.09 19.91
N SER A 280 6.56 6.38 18.63
CA SER A 280 7.86 6.53 17.97
C SER A 280 8.26 7.99 17.79
N ASP A 281 9.57 8.23 17.63
CA ASP A 281 10.11 9.56 17.31
C ASP A 281 10.53 9.65 15.85
N VAL A 282 10.95 8.52 15.27
CA VAL A 282 11.38 8.40 13.87
C VAL A 282 10.66 7.23 13.24
N VAL A 283 10.10 7.43 12.04
CA VAL A 283 9.68 6.34 11.15
C VAL A 283 10.72 6.18 10.05
N ALA A 284 11.36 5.01 10.00
CA ALA A 284 12.47 4.74 9.09
C ALA A 284 12.04 3.81 7.95
N LEU A 285 12.50 4.10 6.73
CA LEU A 285 12.35 3.24 5.56
C LEU A 285 13.66 3.19 4.79
N THR A 286 14.19 1.98 4.55
CA THR A 286 15.50 1.76 3.91
C THR A 286 15.39 1.02 2.58
N SER A 287 14.26 1.17 1.90
CA SER A 287 13.97 0.46 0.64
C SER A 287 15.03 0.73 -0.42
N SER A 288 15.30 -0.29 -1.23
CA SER A 288 16.25 -0.22 -2.35
C SER A 288 15.54 -0.10 -3.71
N SER A 289 14.26 -0.44 -3.79
CA SER A 289 13.46 -0.42 -5.03
C SER A 289 11.97 -0.55 -4.73
N GLY A 290 11.12 -0.40 -5.76
CA GLY A 290 9.73 -0.83 -5.76
C GLY A 290 8.76 -0.03 -4.89
N GLU A 291 9.19 1.06 -4.28
CA GLU A 291 8.27 2.00 -3.62
C GLU A 291 7.62 2.90 -4.67
N ALA A 292 6.40 3.33 -4.36
CA ALA A 292 5.76 4.47 -5.02
C ALA A 292 5.41 5.51 -3.94
N ALA A 293 4.30 5.34 -3.24
CA ALA A 293 3.89 6.21 -2.13
C ALA A 293 3.79 5.39 -0.83
N PRO A 294 4.90 5.20 -0.09
CA PRO A 294 4.93 4.34 1.09
C PRO A 294 4.07 4.89 2.24
N LEU A 295 2.99 4.17 2.56
CA LEU A 295 2.03 4.55 3.60
C LEU A 295 2.67 4.74 4.97
N CYS A 296 3.67 3.91 5.33
CA CYS A 296 4.31 3.99 6.63
C CYS A 296 4.95 5.36 6.90
N LEU A 297 5.49 6.03 5.87
CA LEU A 297 6.03 7.38 6.01
C LEU A 297 4.91 8.39 6.25
N ILE A 298 3.79 8.27 5.50
CA ILE A 298 2.64 9.16 5.66
C ILE A 298 1.99 8.95 7.04
N GLU A 299 1.68 7.71 7.40
CA GLU A 299 1.06 7.35 8.68
C GLU A 299 1.91 7.79 9.87
N GLY A 300 3.22 7.48 9.84
CA GLY A 300 4.16 7.87 10.88
C GLY A 300 4.27 9.38 11.02
N MET A 301 4.41 10.10 9.92
CA MET A 301 4.45 11.55 9.88
C MET A 301 3.16 12.18 10.45
N MET A 302 1.99 11.62 10.13
CA MET A 302 0.71 12.10 10.68
C MET A 302 0.59 11.88 12.19
N CYS A 303 1.38 10.98 12.77
CA CYS A 303 1.50 10.75 14.23
C CYS A 303 2.69 11.48 14.87
N ASP A 304 3.31 12.46 14.19
CA ASP A 304 4.49 13.21 14.62
C ASP A 304 5.76 12.37 14.76
N ALA A 305 5.88 11.20 14.14
CA ALA A 305 7.14 10.52 13.95
C ALA A 305 7.86 11.11 12.72
N VAL A 306 9.10 11.56 12.87
CA VAL A 306 9.86 12.16 11.77
C VAL A 306 10.25 11.09 10.75
N PRO A 307 9.85 11.20 9.48
CA PRO A 307 10.23 10.22 8.49
C PRO A 307 11.69 10.37 8.07
N VAL A 308 12.42 9.24 8.05
CA VAL A 308 13.78 9.14 7.50
C VAL A 308 13.79 8.01 6.49
N THR A 309 14.13 8.32 5.24
CA THR A 309 13.98 7.38 4.13
C THR A 309 15.12 7.45 3.13
N THR A 310 15.37 6.33 2.45
CA THR A 310 16.14 6.32 1.19
C THR A 310 15.29 6.91 0.06
N ASP A 311 15.93 7.42 -1.00
CA ASP A 311 15.26 8.02 -2.15
C ASP A 311 14.78 6.94 -3.13
N VAL A 312 13.56 6.46 -2.91
CA VAL A 312 12.91 5.46 -3.79
C VAL A 312 11.45 5.83 -4.01
N GLY A 313 11.02 5.88 -5.25
CA GLY A 313 9.68 6.34 -5.62
C GLY A 313 9.44 7.79 -5.19
N ASP A 314 8.26 8.09 -4.68
CA ASP A 314 7.91 9.43 -4.17
C ASP A 314 8.31 9.65 -2.70
N SER A 315 9.17 8.81 -2.11
CA SER A 315 9.57 8.96 -0.70
C SER A 315 10.10 10.34 -0.40
N ALA A 316 10.97 10.90 -1.27
CA ALA A 316 11.51 12.26 -1.12
C ALA A 316 10.42 13.33 -1.17
N SER A 317 9.50 13.24 -2.13
CA SER A 317 8.37 14.18 -2.27
C SER A 317 7.41 14.11 -1.09
N ILE A 318 7.14 12.92 -0.56
CA ILE A 318 6.26 12.70 0.61
C ILE A 318 6.85 13.39 1.85
N VAL A 319 8.14 13.22 2.10
CA VAL A 319 8.78 13.71 3.34
C VAL A 319 9.29 15.14 3.24
N ALA A 320 9.21 15.77 2.06
CA ALA A 320 9.76 17.12 1.81
C ALA A 320 9.29 18.14 2.85
N GLY A 321 10.25 18.76 3.53
CA GLY A 321 10.01 19.74 4.60
C GLY A 321 9.61 19.17 5.96
N HIS A 322 9.37 17.84 6.06
CA HIS A 322 8.89 17.19 7.29
C HIS A 322 9.74 15.99 7.71
N GLY A 323 10.79 15.68 6.97
CA GLY A 323 11.65 14.52 7.22
C GLY A 323 13.00 14.64 6.52
N ILE A 324 13.73 13.53 6.50
CA ILE A 324 15.08 13.45 5.96
C ILE A 324 15.17 12.36 4.90
N VAL A 325 15.66 12.73 3.71
CA VAL A 325 16.10 11.78 2.69
C VAL A 325 17.60 11.54 2.89
N THR A 326 18.02 10.28 2.88
CA THR A 326 19.40 9.88 3.17
C THR A 326 19.91 8.88 2.14
N PRO A 327 21.21 8.86 1.83
CA PRO A 327 21.81 7.79 1.08
C PRO A 327 21.58 6.42 1.74
N ALA A 328 21.62 5.35 0.93
CA ALA A 328 21.51 3.97 1.41
C ALA A 328 22.82 3.50 2.08
N ASP A 329 23.32 4.29 3.03
CA ASP A 329 24.54 4.06 3.79
C ASP A 329 24.23 4.03 5.30
N PRO A 330 24.70 3.03 6.06
CA PRO A 330 24.40 2.93 7.49
C PRO A 330 24.84 4.16 8.31
N ALA A 331 25.98 4.77 8.01
CA ALA A 331 26.48 5.92 8.76
C ALA A 331 25.64 7.18 8.49
N ALA A 332 25.23 7.39 7.24
CA ALA A 332 24.33 8.47 6.85
C ALA A 332 22.95 8.30 7.51
N ILE A 333 22.40 7.10 7.53
CA ILE A 333 21.12 6.78 8.18
C ILE A 333 21.19 7.06 9.68
N VAL A 334 22.25 6.64 10.36
CA VAL A 334 22.46 6.91 11.80
C VAL A 334 22.51 8.40 12.09
N THR A 335 23.20 9.18 11.26
CA THR A 335 23.25 10.64 11.36
C THR A 335 21.88 11.25 11.18
N ALA A 336 21.11 10.78 10.18
CA ALA A 336 19.75 11.24 9.91
C ALA A 336 18.79 10.92 11.08
N TRP A 337 18.86 9.71 11.67
CA TRP A 337 18.03 9.37 12.83
C TRP A 337 18.34 10.24 14.05
N SER A 338 19.62 10.46 14.33
CA SER A 338 20.03 11.34 15.44
C SER A 338 19.56 12.78 15.23
N ALA A 339 19.68 13.31 14.00
CA ALA A 339 19.17 14.63 13.64
C ALA A 339 17.64 14.71 13.75
N ALA A 340 16.91 13.66 13.29
CA ALA A 340 15.46 13.59 13.37
C ALA A 340 14.96 13.60 14.82
N VAL A 341 15.63 12.85 15.72
CA VAL A 341 15.32 12.85 17.16
C VAL A 341 15.58 14.22 17.78
N THR A 342 16.77 14.79 17.53
CA THR A 342 17.19 16.07 18.11
C THR A 342 16.32 17.23 17.65
N HIS A 343 15.94 17.25 16.37
CA HIS A 343 15.19 18.34 15.76
C HIS A 343 13.72 17.99 15.48
N ARG A 344 13.16 17.02 16.19
CA ARG A 344 11.78 16.54 15.98
C ARG A 344 10.76 17.68 15.93
N ALA A 345 10.83 18.61 16.88
CA ALA A 345 9.93 19.76 16.94
C ALA A 345 9.97 20.63 15.66
N HIS A 346 11.15 20.78 15.05
CA HIS A 346 11.30 21.51 13.79
C HIS A 346 10.56 20.82 12.65
N TYR A 347 10.74 19.49 12.47
CA TYR A 347 10.10 18.74 11.41
C TYR A 347 8.58 18.63 11.55
N THR A 348 8.07 18.63 12.78
CA THR A 348 6.63 18.48 13.05
C THR A 348 5.87 19.82 13.09
N ALA A 349 6.57 20.97 13.24
CA ALA A 349 5.93 22.27 13.41
C ALA A 349 4.98 22.69 12.28
N THR A 350 5.27 22.29 11.04
CA THR A 350 4.48 22.67 9.85
C THR A 350 3.49 21.57 9.41
N LEU A 351 3.53 20.40 10.01
CA LEU A 351 2.65 19.27 9.68
C LEU A 351 1.16 19.60 9.74
N PRO A 352 0.64 20.39 10.72
CA PRO A 352 -0.78 20.71 10.76
C PRO A 352 -1.31 21.33 9.47
N ARG A 353 -0.48 22.11 8.75
CA ARG A 353 -0.82 22.75 7.47
C ARG A 353 -0.72 21.79 6.27
N ALA A 354 0.10 20.76 6.37
CA ALA A 354 0.33 19.80 5.29
C ALA A 354 -0.60 18.57 5.38
N ARG A 355 -1.28 18.35 6.50
CA ARG A 355 -2.07 17.14 6.77
C ARG A 355 -3.12 16.86 5.69
N GLU A 356 -3.84 17.88 5.23
CA GLU A 356 -4.91 17.71 4.24
C GLU A 356 -4.41 17.14 2.90
N ARG A 357 -3.15 17.38 2.54
CA ARG A 357 -2.49 16.75 1.37
C ARG A 357 -2.56 15.22 1.43
N PHE A 358 -2.57 14.63 2.62
CA PHE A 358 -2.58 13.20 2.87
C PHE A 358 -3.94 12.67 3.35
N SER A 359 -5.02 13.44 3.14
CA SER A 359 -6.36 13.09 3.58
C SER A 359 -6.95 11.93 2.76
N ARG A 360 -7.41 10.87 3.46
CA ARG A 360 -8.21 9.78 2.88
C ARG A 360 -9.46 10.33 2.19
N THR A 361 -10.12 11.31 2.79
CA THR A 361 -11.33 11.94 2.22
C THR A 361 -11.06 12.57 0.87
N ARG A 362 -9.94 13.31 0.74
CA ARG A 362 -9.51 13.88 -0.54
C ARG A 362 -9.23 12.79 -1.59
N MET A 363 -8.52 11.74 -1.22
CA MET A 363 -8.25 10.62 -2.10
C MET A 363 -9.55 9.98 -2.61
N ILE A 364 -10.49 9.67 -1.72
CA ILE A 364 -11.78 9.07 -2.07
C ILE A 364 -12.59 9.98 -3.01
N ALA A 365 -12.63 11.30 -2.76
CA ALA A 365 -13.31 12.26 -3.63
C ALA A 365 -12.71 12.28 -5.04
N SER A 366 -11.37 12.18 -5.17
CA SER A 366 -10.71 12.10 -6.48
C SER A 366 -11.04 10.79 -7.23
N TYR A 367 -11.09 9.65 -6.53
CA TYR A 367 -11.55 8.40 -7.12
C TYR A 367 -13.01 8.47 -7.56
N ALA A 368 -13.91 9.06 -6.74
CA ALA A 368 -15.31 9.23 -7.08
C ALA A 368 -15.47 10.05 -8.36
N ALA A 369 -14.79 11.19 -8.47
CA ALA A 369 -14.83 12.05 -9.64
C ALA A 369 -14.36 11.32 -10.91
N LEU A 370 -13.24 10.60 -10.86
CA LEU A 370 -12.74 9.81 -12.00
C LEU A 370 -13.76 8.74 -12.42
N LEU A 371 -14.30 7.99 -11.47
CA LEU A 371 -15.26 6.92 -11.74
C LEU A 371 -16.60 7.45 -12.29
N ASP A 372 -17.05 8.63 -11.85
CA ASP A 372 -18.23 9.31 -12.40
C ASP A 372 -17.99 9.69 -13.87
N THR A 373 -16.80 10.22 -14.23
CA THR A 373 -16.42 10.54 -15.60
C THR A 373 -16.44 9.28 -16.47
N VAL A 374 -15.70 8.23 -16.07
CA VAL A 374 -15.64 6.95 -16.79
C VAL A 374 -17.03 6.35 -17.02
N THR A 375 -17.91 6.40 -16.00
CA THR A 375 -19.24 5.81 -16.08
C THR A 375 -20.15 6.59 -17.05
N THR A 376 -19.99 7.92 -17.13
CA THR A 376 -20.77 8.78 -18.02
C THR A 376 -20.36 8.57 -19.47
N GLU A 377 -19.06 8.62 -19.77
CA GLU A 377 -18.52 8.40 -21.11
C GLU A 377 -18.92 7.03 -21.67
N THR A 378 -18.81 5.97 -20.86
CA THR A 378 -19.26 4.62 -21.27
C THR A 378 -20.73 4.52 -21.58
N ARG A 379 -21.60 5.27 -20.86
CA ARG A 379 -23.05 5.31 -21.12
C ARG A 379 -23.38 6.04 -22.41
N ASP A 380 -22.64 7.10 -22.72
CA ASP A 380 -22.85 7.89 -23.93
C ASP A 380 -22.39 7.12 -25.18
N GLU A 381 -21.28 6.38 -25.10
CA GLU A 381 -20.83 5.49 -26.18
C GLU A 381 -21.81 4.33 -26.46
N LEU A 382 -22.49 3.82 -25.42
CA LEU A 382 -23.49 2.75 -25.54
C LEU A 382 -24.88 3.27 -26.02
N ARG A 383 -25.07 4.59 -26.21
CA ARG A 383 -26.27 5.22 -26.74
C ARG A 383 -26.01 5.93 -28.08
N PRO A 384 -25.52 5.26 -29.14
CA PRO A 384 -25.44 5.89 -30.46
C PRO A 384 -26.82 6.05 -31.03
N GLY A 385 -27.32 7.30 -31.09
CA GLY A 385 -28.43 7.67 -31.96
C GLY A 385 -29.84 7.70 -31.39
N LEU A 386 -30.11 8.57 -30.39
CA LEU A 386 -31.45 9.07 -30.08
C LEU A 386 -31.51 10.61 -30.21
N SER A 387 -30.75 11.20 -31.15
CA SER A 387 -30.86 12.58 -31.58
C SER A 387 -31.00 12.58 -33.11
N GLY A 388 -32.21 12.39 -33.54
CA GLY A 388 -32.67 12.54 -34.92
C GLY A 388 -34.05 13.15 -34.89
#